data_08d6fc1d0a19ea06bbc9c545f189b6ec
#
_entry.id   08d6fc1d0a19ea06bbc9c545f189b6ec
#
_cell.length_a   1.000
_cell.length_b   1.000
_cell.length_c   1.000
_cell.angle_alpha   90.00
_cell.angle_beta   90.00
_cell.angle_gamma   90.00
#
_symmetry.space_group_name_H-M   'P 1'
#
loop_
_entity.id
_entity.type
_entity.pdbx_description
1 polymer ?
#
loop_
_entity_poly.entity_id
_entity_poly.type
_entity_poly.pdbx_seq_one_letter_code
_entity_poly.pdbx_strand_id
1 'polypeptide(L)' 'AADYAATDDPKLAVTVVAEAPVYFSMSESDSPRFLLYEGDRVLVDRIEGDWVRVNAYGGERGWTRKENAGIVEYSSL' A
#
# COMPACT_ATOMS: atom_id res chain seq x y z
N ALA A 1 15.54 -15.85 3.83
CA ALA A 1 15.37 -15.36 4.26
C ALA A 1 14.85 -14.29 5.17
N ALA A 2 15.73 -13.62 5.73
CA ALA A 2 15.33 -12.73 6.70
C ALA A 2 14.35 -11.72 6.26
N ASP A 3 14.24 -11.53 5.02
CA ASP A 3 13.37 -10.55 4.59
C ASP A 3 11.99 -10.83 4.88
N TYR A 4 11.67 -12.02 5.30
CA TYR A 4 10.39 -12.25 5.50
C TYR A 4 9.89 -11.56 6.61
N ALA A 5 10.69 -11.20 7.59
CA ALA A 5 10.24 -10.57 8.76
C ALA A 5 9.61 -9.29 8.37
N ALA A 6 10.09 -8.72 7.34
CA ALA A 6 9.56 -7.46 6.98
C ALA A 6 8.13 -7.55 6.57
N THR A 7 7.72 -8.67 6.07
CA THR A 7 6.37 -8.72 5.61
C THR A 7 5.44 -9.04 6.72
N ASP A 8 5.96 -9.50 7.85
CA ASP A 8 5.08 -9.82 8.93
C ASP A 8 4.68 -8.58 9.69
N ASP A 9 5.35 -7.48 9.48
CA ASP A 9 5.08 -6.28 10.17
C ASP A 9 4.52 -5.25 9.26
N PRO A 10 3.22 -5.12 9.14
CA PRO A 10 2.64 -4.13 8.24
C PRO A 10 3.11 -2.75 8.60
N LYS A 11 3.34 -1.94 7.60
CA LYS A 11 3.80 -0.58 7.80
C LYS A 11 2.67 0.38 7.53
N LEU A 12 2.59 1.41 8.34
CA LEU A 12 1.58 2.43 8.13
C LEU A 12 1.98 3.28 6.94
N ALA A 13 1.05 3.58 6.10
CA ALA A 13 1.29 4.44 4.94
C ALA A 13 0.15 5.42 4.77
N VAL A 14 0.44 6.53 4.13
CA VAL A 14 -0.54 7.57 3.88
C VAL A 14 -0.57 7.79 2.37
N THR A 15 -1.77 7.90 1.82
CA THR A 15 -1.91 8.17 0.40
C THR A 15 -1.46 9.60 0.15
N VAL A 16 -0.52 9.78 -0.77
CA VAL A 16 0.10 11.07 -1.03
C VAL A 16 -0.31 11.68 -2.36
N VAL A 17 -1.22 11.06 -3.07
CA VAL A 17 -1.73 11.61 -4.33
C VAL A 17 -3.22 11.83 -4.19
N ALA A 18 -3.79 12.66 -5.04
CA ALA A 18 -5.20 12.99 -4.95
C ALA A 18 -6.07 11.74 -5.03
N GLU A 19 -5.76 10.83 -5.93
CA GLU A 19 -6.47 9.60 -6.06
C GLU A 19 -5.50 8.49 -6.38
N ALA A 20 -5.54 7.43 -5.64
CA ALA A 20 -4.66 6.30 -5.85
C ALA A 20 -5.50 5.06 -6.16
N PRO A 21 -5.49 4.59 -7.39
CA PRO A 21 -6.27 3.41 -7.72
C PRO A 21 -5.62 2.18 -7.12
N VAL A 22 -6.44 1.30 -6.57
CA VAL A 22 -5.97 0.08 -5.95
C VAL A 22 -6.53 -1.09 -6.75
N TYR A 23 -5.65 -1.95 -7.24
CA TYR A 23 -6.00 -3.01 -8.15
C TYR A 23 -5.99 -4.37 -7.48
N PHE A 24 -6.65 -5.32 -8.09
CA PHE A 24 -6.70 -6.66 -7.54
C PHE A 24 -5.34 -7.32 -7.66
N SER A 25 -4.56 -6.99 -8.65
CA SER A 25 -3.23 -7.56 -8.82
C SER A 25 -2.28 -6.45 -9.24
N MET A 26 -1.03 -6.77 -9.44
CA MET A 26 -0.02 -5.79 -9.79
C MET A 26 -0.12 -5.46 -11.29
N SER A 27 -1.24 -4.96 -11.70
CA SER A 27 -1.47 -4.66 -13.09
C SER A 27 -2.48 -3.52 -13.19
N GLU A 28 -2.18 -2.54 -14.02
CA GLU A 28 -3.08 -1.42 -14.23
C GLU A 28 -4.02 -1.66 -15.39
N SER A 29 -4.00 -2.84 -15.97
CA SER A 29 -4.84 -3.10 -17.12
C SER A 29 -6.28 -3.40 -16.71
N ASP A 30 -6.51 -3.72 -15.45
CA ASP A 30 -7.86 -3.99 -14.98
C ASP A 30 -8.43 -2.76 -14.32
N SER A 31 -9.72 -2.76 -14.09
CA SER A 31 -10.34 -1.68 -13.36
C SER A 31 -9.94 -1.72 -11.92
N PRO A 32 -9.79 -0.59 -11.29
CA PRO A 32 -9.41 -0.57 -9.88
C PRO A 32 -10.52 -1.16 -9.02
N ARG A 33 -10.15 -1.83 -7.95
CA ARG A 33 -11.11 -2.34 -7.01
C ARG A 33 -11.71 -1.19 -6.22
N PHE A 34 -10.91 -0.23 -5.84
CA PHE A 34 -11.35 0.92 -5.11
C PHE A 34 -10.30 2.02 -5.24
N LEU A 35 -10.62 3.18 -4.77
CA LEU A 35 -9.71 4.31 -4.84
C LEU A 35 -9.38 4.77 -3.44
N LEU A 36 -8.14 5.17 -3.24
CA LEU A 36 -7.73 5.84 -2.02
C LEU A 36 -7.55 7.31 -2.34
N TYR A 37 -7.80 8.16 -1.39
CA TYR A 37 -7.68 9.58 -1.60
C TYR A 37 -6.60 10.15 -0.70
N GLU A 38 -6.09 11.30 -1.06
CA GLU A 38 -4.99 11.92 -0.36
C GLU A 38 -5.29 11.98 1.13
N GLY A 39 -4.37 11.53 1.94
CA GLY A 39 -4.53 11.52 3.38
C GLY A 39 -5.08 10.23 3.93
N ASP A 40 -5.60 9.34 3.08
CA ASP A 40 -6.11 8.07 3.56
C ASP A 40 -4.98 7.23 4.10
N ARG A 41 -5.20 6.61 5.25
CA ARG A 41 -4.18 5.78 5.87
C ARG A 41 -4.46 4.33 5.60
N VAL A 42 -3.44 3.61 5.27
CA VAL A 42 -3.55 2.19 4.99
C VAL A 42 -2.36 1.47 5.57
N LEU A 43 -2.44 0.17 5.68
CA LEU A 43 -1.32 -0.63 6.10
C LEU A 43 -0.73 -1.32 4.87
N VAL A 44 0.57 -1.24 4.73
CA VAL A 44 1.27 -1.90 3.63
C VAL A 44 1.86 -3.18 4.19
N ASP A 45 1.42 -4.31 3.70
CA ASP A 45 1.92 -5.59 4.21
C ASP A 45 2.80 -6.31 3.20
N ARG A 46 3.05 -5.72 2.05
CA ARG A 46 3.94 -6.32 1.10
C ARG A 46 4.45 -5.28 0.13
N ILE A 47 5.70 -5.37 -0.26
CA ILE A 47 6.30 -4.48 -1.22
C ILE A 47 6.96 -5.35 -2.28
N GLU A 48 6.55 -5.15 -3.54
CA GLU A 48 7.09 -5.90 -4.64
C GLU A 48 7.47 -4.93 -5.74
N GLY A 49 8.76 -4.63 -5.88
CA GLY A 49 9.20 -3.71 -6.91
C GLY A 49 8.55 -2.35 -6.76
N ASP A 50 7.81 -1.94 -7.75
CA ASP A 50 7.15 -0.64 -7.75
C ASP A 50 5.73 -0.70 -7.21
N TRP A 51 5.33 -1.82 -6.63
CA TRP A 51 3.98 -2.01 -6.14
C TRP A 51 3.98 -2.29 -4.66
N VAL A 52 2.92 -1.86 -3.98
CA VAL A 52 2.74 -2.19 -2.58
C VAL A 52 1.34 -2.74 -2.41
N ARG A 53 1.19 -3.70 -1.54
CA ARG A 53 -0.10 -4.26 -1.21
C ARG A 53 -0.61 -3.54 0.02
N VAL A 54 -1.77 -2.92 -0.09
CA VAL A 54 -2.32 -2.11 0.98
C VAL A 54 -3.58 -2.76 1.53
N ASN A 55 -3.79 -2.59 2.83
CA ASN A 55 -4.98 -3.04 3.49
C ASN A 55 -5.72 -1.80 3.97
N ALA A 56 -6.94 -1.65 3.55
CA ALA A 56 -7.74 -0.50 3.91
C ALA A 56 -8.76 -0.90 4.95
N TYR A 57 -9.53 0.04 5.47
CA TYR A 57 -10.52 -0.25 6.42
C TYR A 57 -11.55 -1.18 5.82
N GLY A 58 -12.15 -2.00 6.60
CA GLY A 58 -13.13 -2.95 6.10
C GLY A 58 -12.53 -4.22 5.56
N GLY A 59 -11.24 -4.35 5.68
CA GLY A 59 -10.60 -5.57 5.23
C GLY A 59 -10.31 -5.62 3.74
N GLU A 60 -10.50 -4.52 3.04
CA GLU A 60 -10.21 -4.52 1.63
C GLU A 60 -8.74 -4.45 1.37
N ARG A 61 -8.26 -5.21 0.41
CA ARG A 61 -6.85 -5.31 0.15
C ARG A 61 -6.60 -5.23 -1.34
N GLY A 62 -5.51 -4.67 -1.74
CA GLY A 62 -5.16 -4.62 -3.14
C GLY A 62 -3.81 -3.99 -3.35
N TRP A 63 -3.45 -3.82 -4.62
CA TRP A 63 -2.13 -3.33 -4.97
C TRP A 63 -2.21 -1.94 -5.56
N THR A 64 -1.30 -1.08 -5.16
CA THR A 64 -1.22 0.25 -5.75
C THR A 64 0.25 0.54 -6.02
N ARG A 65 0.52 1.57 -6.80
CA ARG A 65 1.90 1.92 -7.09
C ARG A 65 2.56 2.44 -5.82
N LYS A 66 3.81 2.06 -5.64
CA LYS A 66 4.55 2.44 -4.46
C LYS A 66 4.59 3.94 -4.31
N GLU A 67 4.67 4.67 -5.39
CA GLU A 67 4.77 6.12 -5.33
C GLU A 67 3.51 6.78 -4.81
N ASN A 68 2.39 6.06 -4.78
CA ASN A 68 1.14 6.63 -4.30
C ASN A 68 0.99 6.56 -2.79
N ALA A 69 1.82 5.78 -2.14
CA ALA A 69 1.69 5.57 -0.70
C ALA A 69 3.01 5.94 -0.02
N GLY A 70 2.96 6.91 0.84
CA GLY A 70 4.14 7.30 1.60
C GLY A 70 4.20 6.50 2.88
N ILE A 71 5.22 5.70 3.03
CA ILE A 71 5.36 4.87 4.22
C ILE A 71 5.84 5.73 5.38
N VAL A 72 5.13 5.65 6.48
CA VAL A 72 5.50 6.41 7.65
C VAL A 72 6.51 5.60 8.43
N GLU A 73 7.71 6.14 8.55
CA GLU A 73 8.73 5.46 9.28
C GLU A 73 8.98 6.16 10.56
N TYR A 74 8.93 5.42 11.67
CA TYR A 74 9.22 6.01 12.91
C TYR A 74 10.66 5.77 13.20
N SER A 75 11.35 6.84 13.43
CA SER A 75 12.71 6.73 13.78
C SER A 75 12.77 6.33 15.19
N SER A 76 13.34 5.24 15.49
CA SER A 76 13.32 4.84 16.82
C SER A 76 14.48 5.38 17.53
N LEU A 77 15.06 6.23 17.41
CA LEU A 77 16.13 6.74 18.10
C LEU A 77 16.38 6.44 19.43
#